data_2c9f641cb945f6cf430d9510d1baf3fc
#
_entry.id   2c9f641cb945f6cf430d9510d1baf3fc
#
_cell.length_a   1.000
_cell.length_b   1.000
_cell.length_c   1.000
_cell.angle_alpha   90.00
_cell.angle_beta   90.00
_cell.angle_gamma   90.00
#
_symmetry.space_group_name_H-M   'P 1'
#
loop_
_entity.id
_entity.type
_entity.pdbx_description
1 polymer ?
#
loop_
_entity_poly.entity_id
_entity_poly.type
_entity_poly.pdbx_seq_one_letter_code
_entity_poly.pdbx_strand_id
1 'polypeptide(L)'
;MNKSIKILDCTFRDGGYYNNWDFESHLVNKYLHAINNANIDIIELGFRNFPQDKFLGAFAYTTDTYIDELNISSDISVAVMIDAKSILNSSFSVEEAISLLFQEKEKSRVDLVRIATHFDSVEKCKEIVYVLKKLGYQICLNLMQSNGKPNDELSKIAKLIQGWEVVDVLYFADSLGNMDNDDVVRIISALKSDWTGLIGFHAHNNKGLAVSNTLIAIENGVSWVDSTILGMGRGAGNAQTENLLLELEQQYQLNYRVNALFDLVLSEFTPLQQHYHWGEGLLYSLSAMNNIHPSYIQEMLTDNRYSNKEVLQAVDFMSSIDASHYNKDLLLAAHGGSTNKGSWNAKDWCLNKEV
;
A
#
# COMPACT_ATOMS: atom_id res chain seq x y z
N MET A 1 12.34 -15.66 22.64
CA MET A 1 11.05 -16.07 22.04
C MET A 1 11.19 -15.89 20.54
N ASN A 2 11.07 -16.98 19.75
CA ASN A 2 11.01 -16.84 18.28
C ASN A 2 9.72 -16.06 17.95
N LYS A 3 9.86 -14.78 17.64
CA LYS A 3 8.73 -13.99 17.08
C LYS A 3 8.45 -14.58 15.69
N SER A 4 7.26 -15.09 15.47
CA SER A 4 6.81 -15.48 14.13
C SER A 4 6.52 -14.21 13.34
N ILE A 5 7.56 -13.64 12.71
CA ILE A 5 7.40 -12.51 11.79
C ILE A 5 7.08 -13.10 10.43
N LYS A 6 6.12 -12.52 9.73
CA LYS A 6 5.77 -12.85 8.34
C LYS A 6 6.05 -11.65 7.44
N ILE A 7 6.80 -11.91 6.39
CA ILE A 7 7.08 -10.94 5.33
C ILE A 7 6.08 -11.14 4.20
N LEU A 8 5.38 -10.06 3.86
CA LEU A 8 4.51 -10.00 2.70
C LEU A 8 5.16 -9.09 1.65
N ASP A 9 5.57 -9.67 0.52
CA ASP A 9 6.03 -8.87 -0.60
C ASP A 9 4.85 -8.46 -1.49
N CYS A 10 4.68 -7.16 -1.68
CA CYS A 10 3.59 -6.59 -2.48
C CYS A 10 4.09 -5.82 -3.72
N THR A 11 5.24 -6.24 -4.27
CA THR A 11 5.93 -5.54 -5.37
C THR A 11 5.01 -5.29 -6.57
N PHE A 12 4.32 -6.30 -7.07
CA PHE A 12 3.48 -6.14 -8.27
C PHE A 12 2.19 -5.40 -8.00
N ARG A 13 1.63 -5.51 -6.79
CA ARG A 13 0.45 -4.74 -6.41
C ARG A 13 0.78 -3.25 -6.31
N ASP A 14 1.83 -2.88 -5.58
CA ASP A 14 2.14 -1.47 -5.31
C ASP A 14 3.02 -0.84 -6.40
N GLY A 15 3.88 -1.62 -7.05
CA GLY A 15 4.68 -1.18 -8.19
C GLY A 15 3.87 -0.96 -9.48
N GLY A 16 2.72 -1.62 -9.62
CA GLY A 16 1.88 -1.53 -10.81
C GLY A 16 1.32 -0.15 -11.14
N TYR A 17 1.38 0.81 -10.21
CA TYR A 17 1.03 2.21 -10.49
C TYR A 17 1.91 2.86 -11.56
N TYR A 18 3.11 2.33 -11.84
CA TYR A 18 4.01 2.87 -12.87
C TYR A 18 3.75 2.33 -14.26
N ASN A 19 3.29 1.08 -14.37
CA ASN A 19 3.13 0.38 -15.66
C ASN A 19 1.69 -0.12 -15.90
N ASN A 20 0.70 0.42 -15.19
CA ASN A 20 -0.70 -0.04 -15.24
C ASN A 20 -0.86 -1.53 -14.90
N TRP A 21 -0.06 -2.07 -13.98
CA TRP A 21 -0.04 -3.49 -13.58
C TRP A 21 0.26 -4.47 -14.71
N ASP A 22 0.93 -3.99 -15.77
CA ASP A 22 1.38 -4.78 -16.90
C ASP A 22 2.88 -5.05 -16.79
N PHE A 23 3.22 -6.21 -16.23
CA PHE A 23 4.59 -6.66 -16.06
C PHE A 23 4.92 -7.72 -17.09
N GLU A 24 6.13 -7.63 -17.67
CA GLU A 24 6.60 -8.61 -18.65
C GLU A 24 6.75 -10.00 -18.01
N SER A 25 6.33 -11.05 -18.73
CA SER A 25 6.35 -12.44 -18.23
C SER A 25 7.75 -12.89 -17.79
N HIS A 26 8.80 -12.38 -18.43
CA HIS A 26 10.18 -12.65 -18.02
C HIS A 26 10.48 -12.13 -16.61
N LEU A 27 10.12 -10.89 -16.33
CA LEU A 27 10.28 -10.28 -15.00
C LEU A 27 9.47 -11.02 -13.95
N VAL A 28 8.21 -11.36 -14.27
CA VAL A 28 7.33 -12.12 -13.37
C VAL A 28 7.96 -13.45 -12.99
N ASN A 29 8.48 -14.20 -13.95
CA ASN A 29 9.12 -15.49 -13.70
C ASN A 29 10.39 -15.35 -12.84
N LYS A 30 11.25 -14.37 -13.11
CA LYS A 30 12.44 -14.10 -12.30
C LYS A 30 12.07 -13.70 -10.87
N TYR A 31 11.07 -12.83 -10.72
CA TYR A 31 10.58 -12.41 -9.41
C TYR A 31 10.07 -13.61 -8.60
N LEU A 32 9.15 -14.41 -9.15
CA LEU A 32 8.60 -15.58 -8.47
C LEU A 32 9.69 -16.59 -8.07
N HIS A 33 10.68 -16.80 -8.95
CA HIS A 33 11.82 -17.65 -8.63
C HIS A 33 12.65 -17.11 -7.46
N ALA A 34 12.95 -15.81 -7.47
CA ALA A 34 13.76 -15.18 -6.42
C ALA A 34 13.03 -15.16 -5.06
N ILE A 35 11.75 -14.76 -5.05
CA ILE A 35 10.89 -14.74 -3.86
C ILE A 35 10.78 -16.15 -3.22
N ASN A 36 10.58 -17.17 -4.06
CA ASN A 36 10.52 -18.56 -3.61
C ASN A 36 11.84 -18.99 -2.94
N ASN A 37 12.98 -18.68 -3.57
CA ASN A 37 14.29 -19.02 -3.03
C ASN A 37 14.67 -18.18 -1.80
N ALA A 38 14.11 -17.00 -1.64
CA ALA A 38 14.30 -16.14 -0.47
C ALA A 38 13.50 -16.60 0.76
N ASN A 39 12.61 -17.57 0.61
CA ASN A 39 11.68 -18.06 1.64
C ASN A 39 10.72 -16.96 2.14
N ILE A 40 10.26 -16.08 1.26
CA ILE A 40 9.22 -15.09 1.61
C ILE A 40 7.93 -15.83 1.93
N ASP A 41 7.23 -15.40 2.98
CA ASP A 41 6.03 -16.10 3.47
C ASP A 41 4.82 -15.89 2.59
N ILE A 42 4.63 -14.64 2.09
CA ILE A 42 3.40 -14.23 1.41
C ILE A 42 3.76 -13.32 0.23
N ILE A 43 3.10 -13.51 -0.90
CA ILE A 43 3.12 -12.57 -2.02
C ILE A 43 1.74 -11.97 -2.25
N GLU A 44 1.66 -10.64 -2.29
CA GLU A 44 0.47 -9.94 -2.76
C GLU A 44 0.63 -9.62 -4.25
N LEU A 45 0.03 -10.44 -5.09
CA LEU A 45 0.23 -10.37 -6.52
C LEU A 45 -0.33 -9.09 -7.13
N GLY A 46 -1.51 -8.64 -6.69
CA GLY A 46 -2.13 -7.47 -7.27
C GLY A 46 -3.51 -7.18 -6.70
N PHE A 47 -4.29 -6.44 -7.47
CA PHE A 47 -5.66 -6.15 -7.13
C PHE A 47 -6.64 -7.17 -7.73
N ARG A 48 -7.84 -7.28 -7.13
CA ARG A 48 -9.03 -7.82 -7.76
C ARG A 48 -10.03 -6.69 -7.97
N ASN A 49 -9.96 -6.06 -9.15
CA ASN A 49 -10.84 -4.96 -9.53
C ASN A 49 -11.93 -5.44 -10.50
N PHE A 50 -13.04 -4.69 -10.55
CA PHE A 50 -13.96 -4.77 -11.67
C PHE A 50 -13.28 -4.29 -12.97
N PRO A 51 -13.75 -4.77 -14.14
CA PRO A 51 -13.28 -4.27 -15.43
C PRO A 51 -13.31 -2.73 -15.50
N GLN A 52 -12.29 -2.14 -16.11
CA GLN A 52 -12.13 -0.70 -16.27
C GLN A 52 -12.18 -0.34 -17.75
N ASP A 53 -12.61 0.90 -18.07
CA ASP A 53 -12.68 1.41 -19.45
C ASP A 53 -11.30 1.70 -20.08
N LYS A 54 -10.22 1.53 -19.32
CA LYS A 54 -8.83 1.68 -19.78
C LYS A 54 -8.08 0.37 -19.72
N PHE A 55 -7.03 0.24 -20.53
CA PHE A 55 -6.13 -0.90 -20.42
C PHE A 55 -5.43 -0.93 -19.06
N LEU A 56 -5.51 -2.08 -18.41
CA LEU A 56 -4.72 -2.45 -17.24
C LEU A 56 -4.22 -3.88 -17.42
N GLY A 57 -2.98 -4.13 -16.96
CA GLY A 57 -2.36 -5.45 -17.02
C GLY A 57 -2.96 -6.47 -16.06
N ALA A 58 -2.47 -7.69 -16.14
CA ALA A 58 -3.02 -8.84 -15.46
C ALA A 58 -3.08 -8.69 -13.94
N PHE A 59 -2.09 -8.02 -13.34
CA PHE A 59 -2.02 -7.81 -11.88
C PHE A 59 -3.00 -6.75 -11.33
N ALA A 60 -3.68 -5.99 -12.22
CA ALA A 60 -4.81 -5.16 -11.80
C ALA A 60 -6.07 -5.98 -11.51
N TYR A 61 -6.17 -7.18 -12.07
CA TYR A 61 -7.33 -8.07 -11.94
C TYR A 61 -7.01 -9.36 -11.20
N THR A 62 -5.80 -9.86 -11.31
CA THR A 62 -5.24 -11.05 -10.64
C THR A 62 -6.24 -12.20 -10.59
N THR A 63 -6.81 -12.57 -11.75
CA THR A 63 -7.84 -13.62 -11.87
C THR A 63 -7.28 -14.98 -11.49
N ASP A 64 -8.14 -15.90 -11.02
CA ASP A 64 -7.70 -17.26 -10.68
C ASP A 64 -7.05 -17.95 -11.90
N THR A 65 -7.65 -17.81 -13.09
CA THR A 65 -7.07 -18.34 -14.34
C THR A 65 -5.64 -17.84 -14.59
N TYR A 66 -5.38 -16.55 -14.35
CA TYR A 66 -4.04 -15.99 -14.52
C TYR A 66 -3.08 -16.51 -13.44
N ILE A 67 -3.54 -16.60 -12.18
CA ILE A 67 -2.70 -17.13 -11.09
C ILE A 67 -2.31 -18.59 -11.34
N ASP A 68 -3.21 -19.40 -11.91
CA ASP A 68 -2.96 -20.81 -12.24
C ASP A 68 -1.86 -21.00 -13.31
N GLU A 69 -1.61 -19.98 -14.14
CA GLU A 69 -0.50 -19.97 -15.12
C GLU A 69 0.86 -19.62 -14.50
N LEU A 70 0.86 -19.07 -13.26
CA LEU A 70 2.08 -18.63 -12.59
C LEU A 70 2.76 -19.78 -11.83
N ASN A 71 4.09 -19.84 -11.92
CA ASN A 71 4.87 -20.84 -11.18
C ASN A 71 5.14 -20.40 -9.74
N ILE A 72 4.10 -20.47 -8.89
CA ILE A 72 4.17 -20.11 -7.47
C ILE A 72 4.35 -21.38 -6.64
N SER A 73 5.35 -21.40 -5.74
CA SER A 73 5.55 -22.51 -4.80
C SER A 73 4.33 -22.71 -3.91
N SER A 74 4.03 -23.97 -3.58
CA SER A 74 2.99 -24.32 -2.61
C SER A 74 3.27 -23.78 -1.20
N ASP A 75 4.51 -23.48 -0.87
CA ASP A 75 4.93 -23.00 0.44
C ASP A 75 4.70 -21.49 0.63
N ILE A 76 4.41 -20.76 -0.46
CA ILE A 76 4.11 -19.33 -0.43
C ILE A 76 2.60 -19.12 -0.39
N SER A 77 2.12 -18.35 0.58
CA SER A 77 0.73 -17.91 0.60
C SER A 77 0.50 -16.80 -0.44
N VAL A 78 -0.59 -16.87 -1.17
CA VAL A 78 -0.97 -15.89 -2.18
C VAL A 78 -2.02 -14.93 -1.65
N ALA A 79 -1.74 -13.64 -1.74
CA ALA A 79 -2.62 -12.55 -1.38
C ALA A 79 -3.07 -11.76 -2.61
N VAL A 80 -4.26 -11.19 -2.52
CA VAL A 80 -4.77 -10.14 -3.42
C VAL A 80 -5.41 -9.02 -2.61
N MET A 81 -5.44 -7.82 -3.18
CA MET A 81 -6.08 -6.66 -2.53
C MET A 81 -7.36 -6.25 -3.25
N ILE A 82 -8.36 -5.83 -2.48
CA ILE A 82 -9.52 -5.09 -2.97
C ILE A 82 -9.60 -3.73 -2.30
N ASP A 83 -10.10 -2.73 -3.02
CA ASP A 83 -10.49 -1.45 -2.44
C ASP A 83 -11.95 -1.54 -1.98
N ALA A 84 -12.20 -1.39 -0.69
CA ALA A 84 -13.55 -1.41 -0.13
C ALA A 84 -14.49 -0.39 -0.81
N LYS A 85 -13.97 0.77 -1.18
CA LYS A 85 -14.74 1.82 -1.87
C LYS A 85 -15.26 1.34 -3.23
N SER A 86 -14.50 0.54 -3.98
CA SER A 86 -14.93 -0.02 -5.27
C SER A 86 -16.11 -0.97 -5.09
N ILE A 87 -16.09 -1.79 -4.05
CA ILE A 87 -17.18 -2.72 -3.73
C ILE A 87 -18.43 -1.95 -3.28
N LEU A 88 -18.26 -1.05 -2.30
CA LEU A 88 -19.37 -0.30 -1.68
C LEU A 88 -20.07 0.68 -2.63
N ASN A 89 -19.36 1.19 -3.64
CA ASN A 89 -19.91 2.12 -4.63
C ASN A 89 -20.34 1.42 -5.94
N SER A 90 -20.23 0.10 -6.02
CA SER A 90 -20.69 -0.66 -7.18
C SER A 90 -22.22 -0.63 -7.28
N SER A 91 -22.75 -0.93 -8.46
CA SER A 91 -24.22 -1.09 -8.67
C SER A 91 -24.76 -2.42 -8.13
N PHE A 92 -23.88 -3.27 -7.60
CA PHE A 92 -24.23 -4.61 -7.07
C PHE A 92 -24.40 -4.55 -5.54
N SER A 93 -25.11 -5.51 -4.97
CA SER A 93 -25.00 -5.80 -3.54
C SER A 93 -23.57 -6.27 -3.21
N VAL A 94 -23.16 -6.18 -1.95
CA VAL A 94 -21.83 -6.65 -1.53
C VAL A 94 -21.63 -8.13 -1.86
N GLU A 95 -22.63 -8.97 -1.64
CA GLU A 95 -22.57 -10.41 -1.94
C GLU A 95 -22.39 -10.68 -3.45
N GLU A 96 -23.14 -9.97 -4.30
CA GLU A 96 -23.00 -10.06 -5.76
C GLU A 96 -21.63 -9.54 -6.22
N ALA A 97 -21.20 -8.37 -5.73
CA ALA A 97 -19.91 -7.76 -6.05
C ALA A 97 -18.74 -8.70 -5.72
N ILE A 98 -18.76 -9.31 -4.54
CA ILE A 98 -17.73 -10.28 -4.13
C ILE A 98 -17.81 -11.55 -4.98
N SER A 99 -19.00 -12.07 -5.28
CA SER A 99 -19.17 -13.27 -6.10
C SER A 99 -18.72 -13.10 -7.55
N LEU A 100 -18.70 -11.86 -8.07
CA LEU A 100 -18.12 -11.55 -9.38
C LEU A 100 -16.60 -11.58 -9.38
N LEU A 101 -15.96 -11.31 -8.23
CA LEU A 101 -14.51 -11.19 -8.10
C LEU A 101 -13.85 -12.45 -7.50
N PHE A 102 -14.58 -13.22 -6.71
CA PHE A 102 -14.06 -14.35 -5.93
C PHE A 102 -14.94 -15.58 -6.06
N GLN A 103 -14.32 -16.72 -6.16
CA GLN A 103 -14.93 -18.04 -5.99
C GLN A 103 -14.63 -18.58 -4.58
N GLU A 104 -15.14 -19.75 -4.23
CA GLU A 104 -14.79 -20.44 -2.99
C GLU A 104 -13.28 -20.69 -2.91
N LYS A 105 -12.68 -20.57 -1.72
CA LYS A 105 -11.25 -20.73 -1.48
C LYS A 105 -10.68 -22.05 -2.01
N GLU A 106 -11.46 -23.12 -1.90
CA GLU A 106 -11.05 -24.45 -2.36
C GLU A 106 -10.82 -24.53 -3.87
N LYS A 107 -11.35 -23.59 -4.63
CA LYS A 107 -11.21 -23.47 -6.09
C LYS A 107 -10.20 -22.41 -6.50
N SER A 108 -9.61 -21.70 -5.55
CA SER A 108 -8.70 -20.57 -5.79
C SER A 108 -7.33 -20.84 -5.17
N ARG A 109 -6.29 -20.42 -5.87
CA ARG A 109 -4.91 -20.42 -5.35
C ARG A 109 -4.70 -19.26 -4.34
N VAL A 110 -5.60 -18.27 -4.31
CA VAL A 110 -5.54 -17.17 -3.33
C VAL A 110 -5.85 -17.70 -1.95
N ASP A 111 -4.99 -17.38 -0.97
CA ASP A 111 -5.13 -17.80 0.43
C ASP A 111 -5.76 -16.72 1.28
N LEU A 112 -5.40 -15.45 1.00
CA LEU A 112 -5.87 -14.33 1.81
C LEU A 112 -6.30 -13.14 0.94
N VAL A 113 -7.30 -12.41 1.42
CA VAL A 113 -7.78 -11.17 0.80
C VAL A 113 -7.51 -10.00 1.73
N ARG A 114 -6.85 -8.97 1.19
CA ARG A 114 -6.57 -7.72 1.90
C ARG A 114 -7.58 -6.67 1.45
N ILE A 115 -8.26 -6.07 2.40
CA ILE A 115 -9.31 -5.07 2.18
C ILE A 115 -8.75 -3.71 2.56
N ALA A 116 -8.45 -2.86 1.58
CA ALA A 116 -8.02 -1.49 1.83
C ALA A 116 -9.23 -0.60 2.12
N THR A 117 -9.21 0.12 3.23
CA THR A 117 -10.31 1.00 3.63
C THR A 117 -9.82 2.24 4.37
N HIS A 118 -10.54 3.37 4.20
CA HIS A 118 -10.38 4.55 5.04
C HIS A 118 -11.17 4.41 6.34
N PHE A 119 -10.76 5.14 7.38
CA PHE A 119 -11.38 5.10 8.70
C PHE A 119 -12.89 5.32 8.66
N ASP A 120 -13.36 6.29 7.90
CA ASP A 120 -14.80 6.65 7.80
C ASP A 120 -15.64 5.55 7.13
N SER A 121 -15.01 4.57 6.49
CA SER A 121 -15.67 3.49 5.75
C SER A 121 -15.53 2.13 6.42
N VAL A 122 -14.78 2.03 7.53
CA VAL A 122 -14.49 0.74 8.20
C VAL A 122 -15.77 -0.01 8.55
N GLU A 123 -16.74 0.65 9.17
CA GLU A 123 -18.00 -0.01 9.60
C GLU A 123 -18.74 -0.65 8.42
N LYS A 124 -18.71 0.00 7.25
CA LYS A 124 -19.32 -0.51 6.01
C LYS A 124 -18.60 -1.74 5.44
N CYS A 125 -17.35 -1.98 5.84
CA CYS A 125 -16.58 -3.15 5.39
C CYS A 125 -17.03 -4.45 6.07
N LYS A 126 -17.83 -4.37 7.12
CA LYS A 126 -18.27 -5.54 7.89
C LYS A 126 -18.87 -6.63 6.98
N GLU A 127 -19.78 -6.25 6.09
CA GLU A 127 -20.42 -7.20 5.17
C GLU A 127 -19.40 -7.81 4.19
N ILE A 128 -18.47 -7.01 3.63
CA ILE A 128 -17.40 -7.49 2.76
C ILE A 128 -16.58 -8.57 3.46
N VAL A 129 -16.17 -8.30 4.70
CA VAL A 129 -15.39 -9.22 5.54
C VAL A 129 -16.13 -10.54 5.75
N TYR A 130 -17.42 -10.48 6.12
CA TYR A 130 -18.22 -11.68 6.36
C TYR A 130 -18.42 -12.52 5.10
N VAL A 131 -18.69 -11.90 3.96
CA VAL A 131 -18.88 -12.61 2.68
C VAL A 131 -17.59 -13.32 2.29
N LEU A 132 -16.45 -12.64 2.34
CA LEU A 132 -15.14 -13.25 2.01
C LEU A 132 -14.77 -14.36 3.01
N LYS A 133 -15.07 -14.17 4.30
CA LYS A 133 -14.84 -15.22 5.32
C LYS A 133 -15.70 -16.46 5.07
N LYS A 134 -16.97 -16.27 4.66
CA LYS A 134 -17.89 -17.36 4.27
C LYS A 134 -17.37 -18.14 3.06
N LEU A 135 -16.66 -17.48 2.14
CA LEU A 135 -15.99 -18.13 1.01
C LEU A 135 -14.71 -18.89 1.42
N GLY A 136 -14.25 -18.78 2.67
CA GLY A 136 -13.12 -19.52 3.23
C GLY A 136 -11.79 -18.78 3.24
N TYR A 137 -11.73 -17.52 2.83
CA TYR A 137 -10.48 -16.74 2.78
C TYR A 137 -10.02 -16.29 4.17
N GLN A 138 -8.70 -16.17 4.32
CA GLN A 138 -8.09 -15.40 5.40
C GLN A 138 -8.25 -13.90 5.09
N ILE A 139 -8.55 -13.08 6.11
CA ILE A 139 -8.91 -11.68 5.93
C ILE A 139 -7.91 -10.75 6.62
N CYS A 140 -7.32 -9.85 5.85
CA CYS A 140 -6.59 -8.70 6.38
C CYS A 140 -7.39 -7.42 6.11
N LEU A 141 -7.64 -6.63 7.16
CA LEU A 141 -8.26 -5.32 7.03
C LEU A 141 -7.21 -4.22 7.15
N ASN A 142 -6.99 -3.47 6.08
CA ASN A 142 -5.94 -2.45 5.98
C ASN A 142 -6.52 -1.06 6.21
N LEU A 143 -6.21 -0.46 7.37
CA LEU A 143 -6.58 0.91 7.71
C LEU A 143 -5.62 1.90 7.02
N MET A 144 -6.11 2.58 6.00
CA MET A 144 -5.35 3.62 5.30
C MET A 144 -5.34 4.93 6.10
N GLN A 145 -4.24 5.71 5.95
CA GLN A 145 -4.09 7.04 6.58
C GLN A 145 -4.28 7.01 8.11
N SER A 146 -3.67 6.04 8.76
CA SER A 146 -3.74 5.88 10.22
C SER A 146 -2.98 6.97 10.98
N ASN A 147 -2.00 7.64 10.33
CA ASN A 147 -1.30 8.76 10.93
C ASN A 147 -2.24 9.97 11.10
N GLY A 148 -1.98 10.76 12.14
CA GLY A 148 -2.83 11.91 12.49
C GLY A 148 -4.17 11.56 13.16
N LYS A 149 -4.54 10.26 13.24
CA LYS A 149 -5.74 9.85 13.98
C LYS A 149 -5.49 9.85 15.50
N PRO A 150 -6.44 10.40 16.29
CA PRO A 150 -6.35 10.35 17.74
C PRO A 150 -6.35 8.91 18.28
N ASN A 151 -5.71 8.69 19.43
CA ASN A 151 -5.62 7.36 20.03
C ASN A 151 -6.99 6.75 20.35
N ASP A 152 -7.95 7.56 20.79
CA ASP A 152 -9.31 7.11 21.09
C ASP A 152 -10.09 6.70 19.84
N GLU A 153 -9.84 7.32 18.67
CA GLU A 153 -10.41 6.92 17.40
C GLU A 153 -9.82 5.58 16.93
N LEU A 154 -8.48 5.42 17.02
CA LEU A 154 -7.79 4.17 16.72
C LEU A 154 -8.30 3.01 17.59
N SER A 155 -8.43 3.24 18.89
CA SER A 155 -8.95 2.27 19.85
C SER A 155 -10.41 1.90 19.59
N LYS A 156 -11.29 2.87 19.30
CA LYS A 156 -12.68 2.63 18.93
C LYS A 156 -12.81 1.76 17.69
N ILE A 157 -12.02 2.03 16.65
CA ILE A 157 -12.01 1.22 15.42
C ILE A 157 -11.48 -0.19 15.70
N ALA A 158 -10.41 -0.32 16.49
CA ALA A 158 -9.89 -1.61 16.91
C ALA A 158 -10.95 -2.45 17.64
N LYS A 159 -11.68 -1.84 18.59
CA LYS A 159 -12.78 -2.47 19.31
C LYS A 159 -13.94 -2.89 18.40
N LEU A 160 -14.29 -2.02 17.45
CA LEU A 160 -15.34 -2.32 16.46
C LEU A 160 -14.99 -3.58 15.65
N ILE A 161 -13.75 -3.63 15.13
CA ILE A 161 -13.26 -4.74 14.31
C ILE A 161 -13.10 -6.01 15.16
N GLN A 162 -12.62 -5.89 16.40
CA GLN A 162 -12.53 -7.02 17.34
C GLN A 162 -13.89 -7.68 17.54
N GLY A 163 -14.96 -6.89 17.65
CA GLY A 163 -16.33 -7.39 17.81
C GLY A 163 -16.91 -8.09 16.57
N TRP A 164 -16.21 -8.08 15.42
CA TRP A 164 -16.62 -8.86 14.25
C TRP A 164 -16.16 -10.33 14.33
N GLU A 165 -15.08 -10.62 15.05
CA GLU A 165 -14.52 -11.96 15.29
C GLU A 165 -14.10 -12.75 14.03
N VAL A 166 -13.96 -12.07 12.88
CA VAL A 166 -13.69 -12.70 11.57
C VAL A 166 -12.51 -12.11 10.81
N VAL A 167 -11.90 -11.03 11.33
CA VAL A 167 -10.67 -10.45 10.78
C VAL A 167 -9.48 -11.19 11.37
N ASP A 168 -8.59 -11.70 10.52
CA ASP A 168 -7.42 -12.46 10.96
C ASP A 168 -6.24 -11.55 11.28
N VAL A 169 -6.05 -10.47 10.50
CA VAL A 169 -4.98 -9.50 10.71
C VAL A 169 -5.50 -8.07 10.53
N LEU A 170 -5.26 -7.21 11.51
CA LEU A 170 -5.54 -5.79 11.41
C LEU A 170 -4.27 -5.06 10.98
N TYR A 171 -4.28 -4.47 9.78
CA TYR A 171 -3.19 -3.66 9.26
C TYR A 171 -3.41 -2.17 9.48
N PHE A 172 -2.33 -1.44 9.69
CA PHE A 172 -2.31 0.00 9.55
C PHE A 172 -1.24 0.41 8.52
N ALA A 173 -1.51 1.49 7.79
CA ALA A 173 -0.64 1.94 6.71
C ALA A 173 -0.18 3.38 6.93
N ASP A 174 1.11 3.60 6.68
CA ASP A 174 1.70 4.93 6.52
C ASP A 174 1.46 5.46 5.09
N SER A 175 0.20 5.76 4.77
CA SER A 175 -0.22 6.07 3.39
C SER A 175 0.43 7.32 2.80
N LEU A 176 0.92 8.25 3.62
CA LEU A 176 1.59 9.47 3.19
C LEU A 176 3.12 9.38 3.32
N GLY A 177 3.63 8.29 3.90
CA GLY A 177 5.05 8.12 4.20
C GLY A 177 5.58 9.16 5.19
N ASN A 178 4.71 9.64 6.09
CA ASN A 178 5.00 10.74 7.01
C ASN A 178 5.14 10.32 8.48
N MET A 179 4.94 9.04 8.80
CA MET A 179 5.18 8.53 10.15
C MET A 179 6.66 8.60 10.54
N ASP A 180 6.90 8.84 11.80
CA ASP A 180 8.16 8.55 12.46
C ASP A 180 8.01 7.38 13.45
N ASN A 181 9.09 7.01 14.13
CA ASN A 181 9.09 5.88 15.05
C ASN A 181 8.08 6.05 16.20
N ASP A 182 7.90 7.28 16.71
CA ASP A 182 6.96 7.58 17.80
C ASP A 182 5.50 7.42 17.33
N ASP A 183 5.19 7.84 16.12
CA ASP A 183 3.88 7.61 15.49
C ASP A 183 3.56 6.12 15.39
N VAL A 184 4.53 5.31 14.94
CA VAL A 184 4.37 3.85 14.81
C VAL A 184 4.07 3.23 16.17
N VAL A 185 4.85 3.54 17.20
CA VAL A 185 4.66 3.02 18.57
C VAL A 185 3.31 3.46 19.14
N ARG A 186 2.93 4.72 18.94
CA ARG A 186 1.66 5.29 19.39
C ARG A 186 0.46 4.55 18.77
N ILE A 187 0.48 4.36 17.44
CA ILE A 187 -0.60 3.69 16.71
C ILE A 187 -0.73 2.24 17.17
N ILE A 188 0.38 1.51 17.25
CA ILE A 188 0.37 0.10 17.73
C ILE A 188 -0.22 0.02 19.14
N SER A 189 0.18 0.91 20.04
CA SER A 189 -0.31 0.94 21.41
C SER A 189 -1.82 1.21 21.47
N ALA A 190 -2.30 2.15 20.66
CA ALA A 190 -3.72 2.48 20.58
C ALA A 190 -4.55 1.34 20.01
N LEU A 191 -4.08 0.65 18.93
CA LEU A 191 -4.78 -0.51 18.39
C LEU A 191 -4.82 -1.68 19.38
N LYS A 192 -3.71 -1.95 20.08
CA LYS A 192 -3.59 -3.05 21.05
C LYS A 192 -4.43 -2.87 22.30
N SER A 193 -4.94 -1.68 22.58
CA SER A 193 -5.82 -1.47 23.73
C SER A 193 -7.14 -2.25 23.61
N ASP A 194 -7.61 -2.48 22.37
CA ASP A 194 -8.90 -3.10 22.11
C ASP A 194 -8.86 -4.18 20.99
N TRP A 195 -7.70 -4.42 20.38
CA TRP A 195 -7.45 -5.50 19.42
C TRP A 195 -6.47 -6.52 19.99
N THR A 196 -6.88 -7.79 20.05
CA THR A 196 -6.06 -8.90 20.59
C THR A 196 -5.48 -9.81 19.51
N GLY A 197 -5.88 -9.63 18.25
CA GLY A 197 -5.41 -10.41 17.11
C GLY A 197 -4.05 -9.96 16.58
N LEU A 198 -3.67 -10.50 15.42
CA LEU A 198 -2.42 -10.14 14.74
C LEU A 198 -2.50 -8.71 14.20
N ILE A 199 -1.37 -8.00 14.27
CA ILE A 199 -1.22 -6.66 13.67
C ILE A 199 -0.22 -6.73 12.53
N GLY A 200 -0.57 -6.05 11.42
CA GLY A 200 0.27 -5.84 10.27
C GLY A 200 0.62 -4.37 10.05
N PHE A 201 1.74 -4.10 9.37
CA PHE A 201 2.19 -2.74 9.04
C PHE A 201 2.64 -2.63 7.60
N HIS A 202 2.19 -1.57 6.92
CA HIS A 202 2.61 -1.19 5.57
C HIS A 202 3.22 0.20 5.60
N ALA A 203 4.52 0.31 5.29
CA ALA A 203 5.30 1.53 5.40
C ALA A 203 5.69 2.11 4.03
N HIS A 204 5.35 3.38 3.77
CA HIS A 204 5.90 4.14 2.66
C HIS A 204 7.17 4.89 3.06
N ASN A 205 8.01 5.22 2.06
CA ASN A 205 9.40 5.67 2.28
C ASN A 205 9.63 7.16 2.00
N ASN A 206 8.60 8.01 2.08
CA ASN A 206 8.72 9.43 1.72
C ASN A 206 9.71 10.19 2.62
N LYS A 207 9.85 9.80 3.88
CA LYS A 207 10.86 10.34 4.82
C LYS A 207 12.15 9.52 4.89
N GLY A 208 12.31 8.45 4.09
CA GLY A 208 13.45 7.53 4.20
C GLY A 208 13.40 6.63 5.44
N LEU A 209 12.24 6.46 6.07
CA LEU A 209 12.09 5.76 7.35
C LEU A 209 11.35 4.41 7.26
N ALA A 210 10.97 3.96 6.06
CA ALA A 210 10.08 2.80 5.94
C ALA A 210 10.68 1.53 6.56
N VAL A 211 11.96 1.22 6.33
CA VAL A 211 12.63 0.05 6.95
C VAL A 211 12.75 0.25 8.46
N SER A 212 13.21 1.43 8.92
CA SER A 212 13.32 1.74 10.36
C SER A 212 11.98 1.64 11.06
N ASN A 213 10.92 2.23 10.52
CA ASN A 213 9.56 2.16 11.05
C ASN A 213 9.06 0.71 11.11
N THR A 214 9.39 -0.10 10.10
CA THR A 214 9.02 -1.53 10.06
C THR A 214 9.71 -2.32 11.18
N LEU A 215 11.00 -2.08 11.41
CA LEU A 215 11.74 -2.72 12.51
C LEU A 215 11.18 -2.32 13.89
N ILE A 216 10.90 -1.03 14.09
CA ILE A 216 10.24 -0.52 15.31
C ILE A 216 8.86 -1.17 15.49
N ALA A 217 8.09 -1.33 14.41
CA ALA A 217 6.80 -2.01 14.47
C ALA A 217 6.95 -3.46 14.96
N ILE A 218 7.93 -4.22 14.42
CA ILE A 218 8.25 -5.58 14.85
C ILE A 218 8.65 -5.63 16.33
N GLU A 219 9.50 -4.72 16.79
CA GLU A 219 9.91 -4.62 18.20
C GLU A 219 8.71 -4.41 19.12
N ASN A 220 7.72 -3.64 18.67
CA ASN A 220 6.49 -3.34 19.38
C ASN A 220 5.38 -4.37 19.15
N GLY A 221 5.72 -5.54 18.55
CA GLY A 221 4.86 -6.72 18.47
C GLY A 221 3.91 -6.75 17.28
N VAL A 222 4.22 -6.03 16.21
CA VAL A 222 3.70 -6.31 14.87
C VAL A 222 4.34 -7.60 14.38
N SER A 223 3.55 -8.46 13.75
CA SER A 223 4.00 -9.77 13.29
C SER A 223 3.89 -9.96 11.77
N TRP A 224 3.17 -9.09 11.08
CA TRP A 224 3.08 -9.08 9.63
C TRP A 224 3.58 -7.75 9.08
N VAL A 225 4.52 -7.78 8.15
CA VAL A 225 5.10 -6.56 7.59
C VAL A 225 5.19 -6.65 6.07
N ASP A 226 4.87 -5.53 5.43
CA ASP A 226 4.91 -5.40 3.99
C ASP A 226 6.26 -4.85 3.53
N SER A 227 6.70 -5.32 2.38
CA SER A 227 7.85 -4.78 1.67
C SER A 227 7.70 -4.95 0.16
N THR A 228 8.57 -4.31 -0.61
CA THR A 228 8.63 -4.46 -2.06
C THR A 228 10.09 -4.51 -2.53
N ILE A 229 10.36 -5.23 -3.62
CA ILE A 229 11.70 -5.32 -4.19
C ILE A 229 12.17 -3.92 -4.59
N LEU A 230 13.37 -3.54 -4.12
CA LEU A 230 13.98 -2.21 -4.28
C LEU A 230 13.02 -1.06 -3.92
N GLY A 231 12.09 -1.33 -2.99
CA GLY A 231 11.07 -0.38 -2.56
C GLY A 231 10.08 0.02 -3.66
N MET A 232 9.92 -0.76 -4.73
CA MET A 232 9.05 -0.39 -5.85
C MET A 232 7.63 -0.12 -5.37
N GLY A 233 7.15 1.10 -5.60
CA GLY A 233 5.85 1.55 -5.16
C GLY A 233 5.64 3.01 -5.48
N ARG A 234 4.42 3.48 -5.32
CA ARG A 234 4.03 4.85 -5.64
C ARG A 234 4.92 5.88 -4.94
N GLY A 235 5.38 6.89 -5.69
CA GLY A 235 6.17 7.99 -5.16
C GLY A 235 7.55 7.56 -4.66
N ALA A 236 7.81 7.76 -3.38
CA ALA A 236 9.06 7.37 -2.73
C ALA A 236 9.16 5.85 -2.49
N GLY A 237 8.10 5.11 -2.80
CA GLY A 237 8.05 3.67 -2.62
C GLY A 237 7.82 3.24 -1.17
N ASN A 238 8.22 1.99 -0.89
CA ASN A 238 7.92 1.26 0.34
C ASN A 238 9.21 0.83 1.07
N ALA A 239 9.05 0.11 2.17
CA ALA A 239 10.15 -0.64 2.77
C ALA A 239 10.73 -1.63 1.75
N GLN A 240 12.05 -1.60 1.57
CA GLN A 240 12.76 -2.43 0.60
C GLN A 240 12.90 -3.85 1.15
N THR A 241 12.43 -4.85 0.40
CA THR A 241 12.46 -6.27 0.85
C THR A 241 13.86 -6.73 1.17
N GLU A 242 14.81 -6.49 0.28
CA GLU A 242 16.20 -6.89 0.48
C GLU A 242 16.83 -6.23 1.71
N ASN A 243 16.60 -4.94 1.92
CA ASN A 243 17.16 -4.23 3.08
C ASN A 243 16.50 -4.68 4.40
N LEU A 244 15.18 -4.89 4.38
CA LEU A 244 14.46 -5.41 5.54
C LEU A 244 14.97 -6.80 5.93
N LEU A 245 15.19 -7.68 4.94
CA LEU A 245 15.72 -9.03 5.21
C LEU A 245 17.15 -9.00 5.75
N LEU A 246 18.03 -8.11 5.25
CA LEU A 246 19.38 -7.94 5.78
C LEU A 246 19.36 -7.54 7.26
N GLU A 247 18.50 -6.60 7.64
CA GLU A 247 18.34 -6.19 9.04
C GLU A 247 17.77 -7.31 9.92
N LEU A 248 16.76 -8.02 9.43
CA LEU A 248 16.12 -9.11 10.16
C LEU A 248 17.06 -10.32 10.34
N GLU A 249 17.90 -10.63 9.35
CA GLU A 249 18.91 -11.69 9.45
C GLU A 249 19.92 -11.38 10.57
N GLN A 250 20.36 -10.12 10.68
CA GLN A 250 21.27 -9.69 11.74
C GLN A 250 20.65 -9.75 13.14
N GLN A 251 19.38 -9.35 13.27
CA GLN A 251 18.73 -9.15 14.56
C GLN A 251 18.04 -10.43 15.10
N TYR A 252 17.43 -11.24 14.21
CA TYR A 252 16.49 -12.30 14.63
C TYR A 252 16.86 -13.71 14.19
N GLN A 253 17.92 -13.90 13.40
CA GLN A 253 18.33 -15.21 12.85
C GLN A 253 17.15 -15.96 12.17
N LEU A 254 16.37 -15.23 11.35
CA LEU A 254 15.25 -15.80 10.62
C LEU A 254 15.74 -16.62 9.41
N ASN A 255 14.90 -17.54 8.92
CA ASN A 255 15.23 -18.43 7.80
C ASN A 255 14.99 -17.79 6.42
N TYR A 256 15.19 -16.49 6.29
CA TYR A 256 15.17 -15.82 4.99
C TYR A 256 16.52 -15.92 4.31
N ARG A 257 16.54 -15.89 2.98
CA ARG A 257 17.75 -15.99 2.17
C ARG A 257 17.85 -14.77 1.27
N VAL A 258 18.27 -13.65 1.85
CA VAL A 258 18.31 -12.36 1.13
C VAL A 258 19.15 -12.41 -0.14
N ASN A 259 20.24 -13.21 -0.17
CA ASN A 259 21.09 -13.35 -1.34
C ASN A 259 20.36 -13.88 -2.60
N ALA A 260 19.22 -14.57 -2.44
CA ALA A 260 18.39 -15.01 -3.55
C ALA A 260 17.75 -13.84 -4.32
N LEU A 261 17.68 -12.65 -3.70
CA LEU A 261 17.12 -11.44 -4.30
C LEU A 261 18.15 -10.59 -5.05
N PHE A 262 19.46 -10.77 -4.83
CA PHE A 262 20.47 -9.84 -5.32
C PHE A 262 20.51 -9.71 -6.84
N ASP A 263 20.45 -10.83 -7.56
CA ASP A 263 20.42 -10.79 -9.03
C ASP A 263 19.14 -10.11 -9.56
N LEU A 264 18.00 -10.41 -8.98
CA LEU A 264 16.72 -9.77 -9.31
C LEU A 264 16.78 -8.25 -9.10
N VAL A 265 17.29 -7.81 -7.94
CA VAL A 265 17.43 -6.38 -7.62
C VAL A 265 18.35 -5.69 -8.61
N LEU A 266 19.54 -6.24 -8.85
CA LEU A 266 20.58 -5.57 -9.64
C LEU A 266 20.29 -5.63 -11.15
N SER A 267 19.81 -6.77 -11.66
CA SER A 267 19.64 -6.96 -13.09
C SER A 267 18.27 -6.54 -13.63
N GLU A 268 17.22 -6.55 -12.80
CA GLU A 268 15.86 -6.26 -13.25
C GLU A 268 15.30 -4.97 -12.63
N PHE A 269 15.28 -4.88 -11.29
CA PHE A 269 14.63 -3.76 -10.62
C PHE A 269 15.44 -2.47 -10.62
N THR A 270 16.78 -2.52 -10.60
CA THR A 270 17.61 -1.31 -10.73
C THR A 270 17.40 -0.59 -12.07
N PRO A 271 17.39 -1.26 -13.24
CA PRO A 271 17.02 -0.63 -14.49
C PRO A 271 15.59 -0.07 -14.53
N LEU A 272 14.62 -0.78 -13.92
CA LEU A 272 13.24 -0.29 -13.81
C LEU A 272 13.17 0.97 -12.96
N GLN A 273 13.88 1.02 -11.84
CA GLN A 273 13.94 2.19 -10.98
C GLN A 273 14.54 3.39 -11.73
N GLN A 274 15.60 3.18 -12.50
CA GLN A 274 16.18 4.22 -13.35
C GLN A 274 15.21 4.71 -14.43
N HIS A 275 14.31 3.86 -14.90
CA HIS A 275 13.30 4.22 -15.89
C HIS A 275 12.10 4.95 -15.28
N TYR A 276 11.56 4.46 -14.17
CA TYR A 276 10.33 4.98 -13.55
C TYR A 276 10.58 6.00 -12.46
N HIS A 277 11.80 6.10 -11.95
CA HIS A 277 12.25 7.08 -10.95
C HIS A 277 11.49 7.02 -9.60
N TRP A 278 11.04 5.83 -9.14
CA TRP A 278 10.59 5.73 -7.77
C TRP A 278 11.76 5.77 -6.79
N GLY A 279 11.48 6.12 -5.56
CA GLY A 279 12.47 6.15 -4.49
C GLY A 279 12.50 7.48 -3.76
N GLU A 280 13.39 7.56 -2.79
CA GLU A 280 13.56 8.73 -1.95
C GLU A 280 13.94 9.98 -2.75
N GLY A 281 13.50 11.14 -2.26
CA GLY A 281 13.85 12.41 -2.87
C GLY A 281 13.27 13.59 -2.12
N LEU A 282 13.92 14.75 -2.26
CA LEU A 282 13.56 16.00 -1.58
C LEU A 282 12.06 16.32 -1.71
N LEU A 283 11.50 16.18 -2.91
CA LEU A 283 10.11 16.55 -3.17
C LEU A 283 9.12 15.61 -2.47
N TYR A 284 9.44 14.33 -2.36
CA TYR A 284 8.64 13.36 -1.59
C TYR A 284 8.76 13.62 -0.09
N SER A 285 9.95 13.96 0.41
CA SER A 285 10.13 14.34 1.81
C SER A 285 9.32 15.60 2.15
N LEU A 286 9.34 16.61 1.28
CA LEU A 286 8.54 17.83 1.44
C LEU A 286 7.02 17.52 1.42
N SER A 287 6.56 16.63 0.54
CA SER A 287 5.16 16.23 0.51
C SER A 287 4.74 15.56 1.81
N ALA A 288 5.56 14.66 2.35
CA ALA A 288 5.30 13.99 3.63
C ALA A 288 5.24 14.99 4.79
N MET A 289 6.20 15.91 4.87
CA MET A 289 6.25 16.94 5.91
C MET A 289 5.03 17.88 5.91
N ASN A 290 4.38 18.05 4.75
CA ASN A 290 3.21 18.91 4.57
C ASN A 290 1.89 18.12 4.43
N ASN A 291 1.87 16.83 4.72
CA ASN A 291 0.71 15.94 4.58
C ASN A 291 0.09 15.94 3.17
N ILE A 292 0.90 16.13 2.14
CA ILE A 292 0.49 16.15 0.72
C ILE A 292 0.55 14.71 0.18
N HIS A 293 -0.53 14.28 -0.49
CA HIS A 293 -0.58 12.94 -1.09
C HIS A 293 0.51 12.76 -2.16
N PRO A 294 1.33 11.69 -2.10
CA PRO A 294 2.51 11.51 -2.96
C PRO A 294 2.21 11.46 -4.46
N SER A 295 0.99 11.13 -4.85
CA SER A 295 0.58 11.13 -6.26
C SER A 295 0.67 12.51 -6.92
N TYR A 296 0.52 13.61 -6.18
CA TYR A 296 0.71 14.94 -6.73
C TYR A 296 2.14 15.13 -7.23
N ILE A 297 3.11 14.75 -6.39
CA ILE A 297 4.53 14.83 -6.75
C ILE A 297 4.86 13.89 -7.91
N GLN A 298 4.38 12.64 -7.83
CA GLN A 298 4.61 11.65 -8.88
C GLN A 298 4.11 12.12 -10.24
N GLU A 299 2.88 12.65 -10.32
CA GLU A 299 2.32 13.14 -11.58
C GLU A 299 3.09 14.35 -12.11
N MET A 300 3.44 15.29 -11.24
CA MET A 300 4.24 16.47 -11.66
C MET A 300 5.63 16.07 -12.15
N LEU A 301 6.29 15.09 -11.55
CA LEU A 301 7.62 14.62 -11.97
C LEU A 301 7.58 13.81 -13.27
N THR A 302 6.49 13.12 -13.56
CA THR A 302 6.31 12.39 -14.83
C THR A 302 5.86 13.28 -15.98
N ASP A 303 5.36 14.48 -15.67
CA ASP A 303 4.90 15.45 -16.67
C ASP A 303 6.03 16.47 -16.97
N ASN A 304 6.64 16.35 -18.14
CA ASN A 304 7.73 17.21 -18.60
C ASN A 304 7.36 18.71 -18.71
N ARG A 305 6.10 19.08 -18.50
CA ARG A 305 5.65 20.49 -18.47
C ARG A 305 6.00 21.18 -17.16
N TYR A 306 6.29 20.44 -16.09
CA TYR A 306 6.63 21.03 -14.80
C TYR A 306 8.15 21.12 -14.62
N SER A 307 8.64 22.32 -14.38
CA SER A 307 9.98 22.52 -13.87
C SER A 307 10.06 22.26 -12.36
N ASN A 308 11.24 21.95 -11.81
CA ASN A 308 11.42 21.78 -10.37
C ASN A 308 10.91 22.98 -9.54
N LYS A 309 11.00 24.20 -10.10
CA LYS A 309 10.51 25.42 -9.46
C LYS A 309 8.98 25.41 -9.37
N GLU A 310 8.29 24.97 -10.40
CA GLU A 310 6.82 24.89 -10.42
C GLU A 310 6.34 23.79 -9.48
N VAL A 311 7.05 22.65 -9.40
CA VAL A 311 6.74 21.61 -8.41
C VAL A 311 6.87 22.14 -6.98
N LEU A 312 7.94 22.89 -6.66
CA LEU A 312 8.09 23.52 -5.35
C LEU A 312 6.99 24.53 -5.03
N GLN A 313 6.59 25.35 -6.01
CA GLN A 313 5.48 26.31 -5.86
C GLN A 313 4.12 25.58 -5.65
N ALA A 314 3.91 24.46 -6.35
CA ALA A 314 2.71 23.64 -6.13
C ALA A 314 2.69 23.00 -4.75
N VAL A 315 3.84 22.52 -4.25
CA VAL A 315 3.98 22.03 -2.87
C VAL A 315 3.63 23.13 -1.85
N ASP A 316 4.17 24.34 -2.03
CA ASP A 316 3.90 25.48 -1.16
C ASP A 316 2.41 25.86 -1.17
N PHE A 317 1.77 25.88 -2.34
CA PHE A 317 0.33 26.06 -2.45
C PHE A 317 -0.46 24.97 -1.73
N MET A 318 -0.15 23.68 -1.99
CA MET A 318 -0.84 22.55 -1.39
C MET A 318 -0.64 22.44 0.12
N SER A 319 0.48 22.93 0.67
CA SER A 319 0.73 22.96 2.12
C SER A 319 -0.21 23.88 2.88
N SER A 320 -0.86 24.83 2.20
CA SER A 320 -1.80 25.77 2.80
C SER A 320 -3.27 25.27 2.83
N ILE A 321 -3.51 24.10 2.25
CA ILE A 321 -4.86 23.47 2.14
C ILE A 321 -4.75 21.98 2.46
N ASP A 322 -5.89 21.29 2.64
CA ASP A 322 -5.89 19.84 2.80
C ASP A 322 -5.65 19.15 1.45
N ALA A 323 -4.43 18.64 1.26
CA ALA A 323 -4.00 17.87 0.10
C ALA A 323 -3.66 16.41 0.47
N SER A 324 -4.15 15.90 1.58
CA SER A 324 -3.94 14.52 2.06
C SER A 324 -4.63 13.47 1.19
N HIS A 325 -5.61 13.87 0.39
CA HIS A 325 -6.30 13.04 -0.59
C HIS A 325 -6.01 13.55 -2.00
N TYR A 326 -5.72 12.61 -2.91
CA TYR A 326 -5.47 12.99 -4.31
C TYR A 326 -6.75 13.47 -5.00
N ASN A 327 -6.67 14.66 -5.61
CA ASN A 327 -7.72 15.27 -6.40
C ASN A 327 -7.10 15.94 -7.65
N LYS A 328 -7.50 15.50 -8.83
CA LYS A 328 -6.97 16.01 -10.10
C LYS A 328 -7.24 17.51 -10.31
N ASP A 329 -8.41 18.00 -9.86
CA ASP A 329 -8.75 19.42 -9.98
C ASP A 329 -7.84 20.29 -9.11
N LEU A 330 -7.44 19.78 -7.94
CA LEU A 330 -6.48 20.44 -7.07
C LEU A 330 -5.09 20.52 -7.70
N LEU A 331 -4.64 19.43 -8.38
CA LEU A 331 -3.39 19.46 -9.14
C LEU A 331 -3.41 20.52 -10.24
N LEU A 332 -4.52 20.62 -10.98
CA LEU A 332 -4.68 21.64 -12.03
C LEU A 332 -4.71 23.07 -11.46
N ALA A 333 -5.35 23.27 -10.30
CA ALA A 333 -5.36 24.57 -9.61
C ALA A 333 -3.95 24.96 -9.12
N ALA A 334 -3.20 24.02 -8.57
CA ALA A 334 -1.81 24.25 -8.15
C ALA A 334 -0.91 24.66 -9.33
N HIS A 335 -1.13 24.07 -10.51
CA HIS A 335 -0.42 24.45 -11.74
C HIS A 335 -0.82 25.85 -12.24
N GLY A 336 -2.12 26.16 -12.29
CA GLY A 336 -2.64 27.48 -12.72
C GLY A 336 -2.18 28.62 -11.81
N GLY A 337 -2.07 28.37 -10.49
CA GLY A 337 -1.55 29.31 -9.51
C GLY A 337 -0.06 29.64 -9.72
N SER A 338 0.74 28.73 -10.27
CA SER A 338 2.16 28.94 -10.53
C SER A 338 2.42 29.77 -11.80
N THR A 339 1.52 29.72 -12.79
CA THR A 339 1.68 30.37 -14.11
C THR A 339 1.13 31.80 -14.16
N ASN A 340 0.17 32.14 -13.30
CA ASN A 340 -0.39 33.49 -13.21
C ASN A 340 0.32 34.33 -12.17
N LYS A 341 1.09 35.32 -12.61
CA LYS A 341 1.74 36.37 -11.79
C LYS A 341 0.74 37.32 -11.08
N GLY A 342 -0.50 36.96 -10.91
CA GLY A 342 -1.56 37.74 -10.27
C GLY A 342 -2.19 36.94 -9.12
N SER A 343 -1.80 37.25 -7.91
CA SER A 343 -2.49 37.04 -6.63
C SER A 343 -3.55 35.92 -6.55
N TRP A 344 -3.20 34.68 -6.87
CA TRP A 344 -4.03 33.52 -6.50
C TRP A 344 -3.77 33.19 -5.03
N ASN A 345 -4.84 33.22 -4.25
CA ASN A 345 -4.79 32.84 -2.83
C ASN A 345 -5.52 31.49 -2.70
N ALA A 346 -4.94 30.52 -2.01
CA ALA A 346 -5.57 29.23 -1.74
C ALA A 346 -6.99 29.36 -1.11
N LYS A 347 -7.23 30.44 -0.37
CA LYS A 347 -8.54 30.77 0.19
C LYS A 347 -9.60 31.04 -0.86
N ASP A 348 -9.23 31.60 -2.02
CA ASP A 348 -10.16 31.94 -3.11
C ASP A 348 -10.67 30.66 -3.84
N TRP A 349 -9.89 29.59 -3.82
CA TRP A 349 -10.28 28.30 -4.39
C TRP A 349 -11.27 27.55 -3.48
N CYS A 350 -11.11 27.64 -2.14
CA CYS A 350 -12.03 27.02 -1.19
C CYS A 350 -13.41 27.69 -1.18
N LEU A 351 -13.47 29.00 -1.41
CA LEU A 351 -14.72 29.77 -1.40
C LEU A 351 -15.61 29.52 -2.63
N ASN A 352 -15.05 29.02 -3.74
CA ASN A 352 -15.80 28.74 -4.96
C ASN A 352 -16.40 27.31 -5.03
N LYS A 353 -16.28 26.49 -4.00
CA LYS A 353 -16.88 25.14 -3.92
C LYS A 353 -18.09 25.01 -2.99
N GLU A 354 -18.58 26.12 -2.41
CA GLU A 354 -19.83 26.15 -1.64
C GLU A 354 -21.05 26.61 -2.48
N VAL A 355 -21.09 26.24 -3.78
CA VAL A 355 -22.29 26.45 -4.61
C VAL A 355 -22.71 25.13 -5.26
#